data_23b6c72b14346329a0cac1ce6d7cf6f3
#
_entry.id   23b6c72b14346329a0cac1ce6d7cf6f3
#
_cell.length_a   1.000
_cell.length_b   1.000
_cell.length_c   1.000
_cell.angle_alpha   90.00
_cell.angle_beta   90.00
_cell.angle_gamma   90.00
#
_symmetry.space_group_name_H-M   'P 1'
#
loop_
_entity.id
_entity.type
_entity.pdbx_description
1 polymer ?
#
loop_
_entity_poly.entity_id
_entity_poly.type
_entity_poly.pdbx_seq_one_letter_code
_entity_poly.pdbx_strand_id
1 'polypeptide(L)'
;VAAVQEERFSRKKHDARFPINAIRYTLKSQNIDLRDIEMIVYYEKPLLTFERLLETYLAVAPRGLRSFVAAMQVWLKEKLFLKSELKRKFKSLQKELVPNSKPHIPKFLFSEHHLSHAAAAFYPSPFDESVILCMDGVGEWATTSSWVGKNNRIEPLWEISFPHSLGLLYSSFTYFCGFKVNSGEYKLMGLA
;
A
#
# COMPACT_ATOMS: atom_id res chain seq x y z
N VAL A 1 10.66 -5.18 -16.28
CA VAL A 1 9.86 -4.99 -15.06
C VAL A 1 9.36 -6.35 -14.61
N ALA A 2 9.42 -6.64 -13.31
CA ALA A 2 8.89 -7.86 -12.70
C ALA A 2 7.95 -7.48 -11.54
N ALA A 3 6.82 -8.19 -11.43
CA ALA A 3 5.86 -8.02 -10.36
C ALA A 3 5.25 -9.35 -9.94
N VAL A 4 5.09 -9.56 -8.65
CA VAL A 4 4.44 -10.75 -8.10
C VAL A 4 3.94 -10.47 -6.68
N GLN A 5 2.86 -11.11 -6.30
CA GLN A 5 2.30 -11.04 -4.95
C GLN A 5 2.86 -12.17 -4.07
N GLU A 6 3.14 -11.88 -2.81
CA GLU A 6 3.60 -12.87 -1.83
C GLU A 6 2.61 -14.03 -1.65
N GLU A 7 1.31 -13.77 -1.80
CA GLU A 7 0.23 -14.77 -1.72
C GLU A 7 0.38 -15.93 -2.71
N ARG A 8 1.04 -15.71 -3.86
CA ARG A 8 1.31 -16.76 -4.85
C ARG A 8 2.22 -17.85 -4.29
N PHE A 9 3.12 -17.46 -3.38
CA PHE A 9 4.07 -18.37 -2.74
C PHE A 9 3.53 -18.91 -1.41
N SER A 10 3.01 -18.03 -0.57
CA SER A 10 2.54 -18.38 0.78
C SER A 10 1.20 -19.12 0.79
N ARG A 11 0.42 -19.03 -0.29
CA ARG A 11 -0.95 -19.56 -0.42
C ARG A 11 -1.92 -19.03 0.66
N LYS A 12 -1.60 -17.88 1.25
CA LYS A 12 -2.45 -17.18 2.22
C LYS A 12 -3.00 -15.93 1.60
N LYS A 13 -4.32 -15.82 1.52
CA LYS A 13 -5.01 -14.62 1.04
C LYS A 13 -4.77 -13.46 2.02
N HIS A 14 -4.47 -12.27 1.50
CA HIS A 14 -4.13 -11.07 2.29
C HIS A 14 -2.96 -11.28 3.26
N ASP A 15 -1.89 -11.93 2.80
CA ASP A 15 -0.69 -12.16 3.60
C ASP A 15 0.05 -10.85 3.85
N ALA A 16 -0.11 -10.28 5.05
CA ALA A 16 0.51 -9.02 5.46
C ALA A 16 1.99 -9.14 5.87
N ARG A 17 2.57 -10.34 5.81
CA ARG A 17 3.98 -10.54 6.17
C ARG A 17 4.93 -9.88 5.18
N PHE A 18 6.17 -9.68 5.61
CA PHE A 18 7.23 -9.18 4.73
C PHE A 18 7.38 -10.09 3.49
N PRO A 19 7.33 -9.55 2.25
CA PRO A 19 7.18 -10.32 1.02
C PRO A 19 8.51 -10.93 0.54
N ILE A 20 9.09 -11.80 1.35
CA ILE A 20 10.43 -12.36 1.13
C ILE A 20 10.53 -13.19 -0.15
N ASN A 21 9.48 -13.98 -0.45
CA ASN A 21 9.49 -14.85 -1.64
C ASN A 21 9.25 -14.03 -2.91
N ALA A 22 8.38 -13.02 -2.85
CA ALA A 22 8.15 -12.09 -3.95
C ALA A 22 9.44 -11.32 -4.28
N ILE A 23 10.18 -10.82 -3.28
CA ILE A 23 11.47 -10.15 -3.47
C ILE A 23 12.48 -11.10 -4.14
N ARG A 24 12.62 -12.31 -3.62
CA ARG A 24 13.53 -13.32 -4.23
C ARG A 24 13.19 -13.62 -5.68
N TYR A 25 11.90 -13.79 -5.96
CA TYR A 25 11.44 -14.07 -7.32
C TYR A 25 11.74 -12.90 -8.27
N THR A 26 11.43 -11.67 -7.89
CA THR A 26 11.66 -10.49 -8.73
C THR A 26 13.15 -10.28 -9.01
N LEU A 27 14.01 -10.39 -8.01
CA LEU A 27 15.44 -10.30 -8.19
C LEU A 27 15.97 -11.39 -9.15
N LYS A 28 15.59 -12.65 -8.89
CA LYS A 28 16.00 -13.78 -9.73
C LYS A 28 15.49 -13.64 -11.17
N SER A 29 14.24 -13.22 -11.37
CA SER A 29 13.65 -13.08 -12.72
C SER A 29 14.33 -12.00 -13.57
N GLN A 30 14.95 -11.02 -12.94
CA GLN A 30 15.67 -9.93 -13.60
C GLN A 30 17.20 -10.12 -13.56
N ASN A 31 17.69 -11.21 -12.95
CA ASN A 31 19.11 -11.49 -12.73
C ASN A 31 19.84 -10.32 -12.02
N ILE A 32 19.19 -9.75 -10.99
CA ILE A 32 19.68 -8.62 -10.19
C ILE A 32 20.09 -9.14 -8.81
N ASP A 33 21.24 -8.70 -8.31
CA ASP A 33 21.67 -8.96 -6.93
C ASP A 33 21.04 -7.92 -5.98
N LEU A 34 20.87 -8.34 -4.74
CA LEU A 34 20.34 -7.47 -3.68
C LEU A 34 21.23 -6.24 -3.43
N ARG A 35 22.52 -6.33 -3.77
CA ARG A 35 23.51 -5.26 -3.66
C ARG A 35 23.36 -4.19 -4.76
N ASP A 36 22.69 -4.52 -5.87
CA ASP A 36 22.44 -3.60 -6.98
C ASP A 36 21.22 -2.73 -6.72
N ILE A 37 20.48 -2.99 -5.61
CA ILE A 37 19.31 -2.22 -5.25
C ILE A 37 19.71 -0.91 -4.57
N GLU A 38 19.55 0.20 -5.25
CA GLU A 38 19.83 1.54 -4.74
C GLU A 38 18.71 2.06 -3.83
N MET A 39 17.46 1.81 -4.21
CA MET A 39 16.28 2.33 -3.52
C MET A 39 15.20 1.27 -3.33
N ILE A 40 14.53 1.38 -2.19
CA ILE A 40 13.28 0.67 -1.90
C ILE A 40 12.22 1.72 -1.60
N VAL A 41 11.13 1.70 -2.35
CA VAL A 41 10.00 2.61 -2.17
C VAL A 41 8.86 1.84 -1.54
N TYR A 42 8.38 2.35 -0.39
CA TYR A 42 7.18 1.84 0.26
C TYR A 42 5.96 2.65 -0.21
N TYR A 43 4.86 1.99 -0.43
CA TYR A 43 3.69 2.51 -1.16
C TYR A 43 2.79 3.46 -0.38
N GLU A 44 3.07 3.75 0.89
CA GLU A 44 2.28 4.67 1.72
C GLU A 44 3.17 5.45 2.69
N LYS A 45 2.66 6.57 3.21
CA LYS A 45 3.27 7.40 4.25
C LYS A 45 2.54 7.15 5.58
N PRO A 46 3.03 6.26 6.47
CA PRO A 46 2.29 5.84 7.67
C PRO A 46 1.92 7.00 8.60
N LEU A 47 2.74 8.05 8.68
CA LEU A 47 2.46 9.19 9.54
C LEU A 47 1.23 9.99 9.09
N LEU A 48 0.97 10.10 7.79
CA LEU A 48 -0.25 10.75 7.28
C LEU A 48 -1.50 9.93 7.60
N THR A 49 -1.38 8.60 7.53
CA THR A 49 -2.47 7.71 7.98
C THR A 49 -2.76 7.88 9.47
N PHE A 50 -1.71 8.04 10.29
CA PHE A 50 -1.87 8.30 11.72
C PHE A 50 -2.57 9.64 11.98
N GLU A 51 -2.13 10.71 11.32
CA GLU A 51 -2.74 12.03 11.38
C GLU A 51 -4.24 11.95 11.09
N ARG A 52 -4.63 11.31 10.00
CA ARG A 52 -6.04 11.10 9.66
C ARG A 52 -6.82 10.34 10.74
N LEU A 53 -6.24 9.27 11.30
CA LEU A 53 -6.88 8.50 12.38
C LEU A 53 -7.11 9.37 13.61
N LEU A 54 -6.14 10.18 13.97
CA LEU A 54 -6.21 11.08 15.11
C LEU A 54 -7.25 12.18 14.89
N GLU A 55 -7.21 12.87 13.76
CA GLU A 55 -8.15 13.94 13.42
C GLU A 55 -9.60 13.41 13.32
N THR A 56 -9.78 12.24 12.69
CA THR A 56 -11.10 11.58 12.63
C THR A 56 -11.65 11.30 14.02
N TYR A 57 -10.81 10.81 14.94
CA TYR A 57 -11.25 10.57 16.32
C TYR A 57 -11.59 11.89 17.03
N LEU A 58 -10.74 12.89 16.93
CA LEU A 58 -10.98 14.20 17.58
C LEU A 58 -12.27 14.85 17.09
N ALA A 59 -12.60 14.70 15.82
CA ALA A 59 -13.83 15.25 15.23
C ALA A 59 -15.11 14.63 15.79
N VAL A 60 -15.08 13.40 16.31
CA VAL A 60 -16.25 12.66 16.80
C VAL A 60 -16.21 12.32 18.29
N ALA A 61 -15.12 12.67 18.97
CA ALA A 61 -14.91 12.35 20.39
C ALA A 61 -16.08 12.82 21.26
N PRO A 62 -16.46 12.06 22.30
CA PRO A 62 -15.86 10.80 22.76
C PRO A 62 -16.38 9.54 22.03
N ARG A 63 -17.21 9.72 20.99
CA ARG A 63 -17.72 8.59 20.19
C ARG A 63 -16.55 7.89 19.49
N GLY A 64 -16.66 6.58 19.30
CA GLY A 64 -15.62 5.82 18.59
C GLY A 64 -14.34 5.53 19.39
N LEU A 65 -14.26 5.84 20.68
CA LEU A 65 -13.07 5.61 21.51
C LEU A 65 -12.56 4.15 21.43
N ARG A 66 -13.45 3.18 21.46
CA ARG A 66 -13.07 1.74 21.39
C ARG A 66 -12.39 1.43 20.05
N SER A 67 -12.96 1.92 18.95
CA SER A 67 -12.41 1.73 17.60
C SER A 67 -11.08 2.44 17.44
N PHE A 68 -10.96 3.66 17.99
CA PHE A 68 -9.71 4.42 17.99
C PHE A 68 -8.61 3.70 18.76
N VAL A 69 -8.89 3.22 19.98
CA VAL A 69 -7.90 2.46 20.78
C VAL A 69 -7.47 1.19 20.06
N ALA A 70 -8.39 0.46 19.46
CA ALA A 70 -8.07 -0.74 18.67
C ALA A 70 -7.18 -0.39 17.45
N ALA A 71 -7.50 0.67 16.72
CA ALA A 71 -6.69 1.15 15.59
C ALA A 71 -5.29 1.59 16.04
N MET A 72 -5.18 2.29 17.19
CA MET A 72 -3.91 2.72 17.76
C MET A 72 -3.00 1.56 18.13
N GLN A 73 -3.55 0.48 18.69
CA GLN A 73 -2.76 -0.70 19.03
C GLN A 73 -2.12 -1.35 17.80
N VAL A 74 -2.88 -1.43 16.69
CA VAL A 74 -2.37 -1.96 15.43
C VAL A 74 -1.33 -1.01 14.85
N TRP A 75 -1.64 0.29 14.80
CA TRP A 75 -0.76 1.29 14.23
C TRP A 75 0.59 1.37 14.95
N LEU A 76 0.58 1.42 16.29
CA LEU A 76 1.80 1.47 17.10
C LEU A 76 2.69 0.24 16.90
N LYS A 77 2.10 -0.94 16.76
CA LYS A 77 2.85 -2.18 16.57
C LYS A 77 3.44 -2.32 15.17
N GLU A 78 2.68 -1.95 14.15
CA GLU A 78 3.00 -2.29 12.76
C GLU A 78 3.58 -1.12 11.96
N LYS A 79 3.17 0.13 12.26
CA LYS A 79 3.45 1.28 11.42
C LYS A 79 4.46 2.27 12.01
N LEU A 80 4.48 2.49 13.32
CA LEU A 80 5.35 3.48 13.96
C LEU A 80 6.84 3.22 13.67
N PHE A 81 7.26 1.96 13.73
CA PHE A 81 8.65 1.54 13.52
C PHE A 81 8.88 0.90 12.14
N LEU A 82 7.95 1.09 11.21
CA LEU A 82 7.97 0.42 9.90
C LEU A 82 9.32 0.56 9.18
N LYS A 83 9.90 1.78 9.14
CA LYS A 83 11.19 2.01 8.49
C LYS A 83 12.33 1.18 9.11
N SER A 84 12.34 1.08 10.43
CA SER A 84 13.34 0.28 11.16
C SER A 84 13.12 -1.21 10.95
N GLU A 85 11.86 -1.63 10.93
CA GLU A 85 11.44 -3.00 10.67
C GLU A 85 11.83 -3.43 9.24
N LEU A 86 11.52 -2.61 8.24
CA LEU A 86 11.91 -2.86 6.85
C LEU A 86 13.42 -3.00 6.70
N LYS A 87 14.19 -2.08 7.31
CA LYS A 87 15.66 -2.17 7.30
C LYS A 87 16.16 -3.47 7.95
N ARG A 88 15.57 -3.87 9.07
CA ARG A 88 15.92 -5.10 9.78
C ARG A 88 15.65 -6.34 8.92
N LYS A 89 14.43 -6.42 8.31
CA LYS A 89 14.03 -7.51 7.43
C LYS A 89 14.91 -7.60 6.19
N PHE A 90 15.20 -6.47 5.56
CA PHE A 90 16.08 -6.40 4.40
C PHE A 90 17.50 -6.86 4.75
N LYS A 91 18.04 -6.41 5.89
CA LYS A 91 19.35 -6.84 6.37
C LYS A 91 19.42 -8.34 6.67
N SER A 92 18.33 -8.91 7.19
CA SER A 92 18.21 -10.35 7.41
C SER A 92 18.20 -11.12 6.09
N LEU A 93 17.44 -10.64 5.11
CA LEU A 93 17.37 -11.20 3.76
C LEU A 93 18.75 -11.15 3.06
N GLN A 94 19.47 -10.05 3.19
CA GLN A 94 20.81 -9.92 2.63
C GLN A 94 21.78 -10.94 3.22
N LYS A 95 21.78 -11.14 4.54
CA LYS A 95 22.63 -12.17 5.19
C LYS A 95 22.33 -13.59 4.70
N GLU A 96 21.08 -13.85 4.36
CA GLU A 96 20.65 -15.16 3.85
C GLU A 96 21.07 -15.37 2.39
N LEU A 97 20.83 -14.37 1.53
CA LEU A 97 21.10 -14.50 0.09
C LEU A 97 22.58 -14.31 -0.26
N VAL A 98 23.30 -13.47 0.48
CA VAL A 98 24.70 -13.12 0.21
C VAL A 98 25.50 -13.09 1.51
N PRO A 99 25.74 -14.23 2.16
CA PRO A 99 26.24 -14.31 3.54
C PRO A 99 27.61 -13.65 3.77
N ASN A 100 28.49 -13.63 2.77
CA ASN A 100 29.85 -13.11 2.87
C ASN A 100 30.03 -11.70 2.29
N SER A 101 28.92 -10.98 2.00
CA SER A 101 28.98 -9.64 1.44
C SER A 101 29.06 -8.57 2.51
N LYS A 102 29.67 -7.41 2.17
CA LYS A 102 29.57 -6.21 3.00
C LYS A 102 28.11 -5.80 3.12
N PRO A 103 27.64 -5.35 4.30
CA PRO A 103 26.28 -4.86 4.45
C PRO A 103 25.99 -3.70 3.49
N HIS A 104 25.00 -3.89 2.63
CA HIS A 104 24.46 -2.83 1.77
C HIS A 104 23.03 -2.52 2.24
N ILE A 105 22.75 -1.26 2.52
CA ILE A 105 21.45 -0.81 2.96
C ILE A 105 20.95 0.21 1.94
N PRO A 106 19.97 -0.15 1.10
CA PRO A 106 19.41 0.76 0.12
C PRO A 106 18.71 1.94 0.80
N LYS A 107 18.49 3.01 0.04
CA LYS A 107 17.71 4.16 0.49
C LYS A 107 16.23 3.76 0.57
N PHE A 108 15.62 3.94 1.75
CA PHE A 108 14.19 3.72 1.95
C PHE A 108 13.41 5.02 1.76
N LEU A 109 12.50 5.02 0.81
CA LEU A 109 11.57 6.11 0.52
C LEU A 109 10.14 5.66 0.81
N PHE A 110 9.27 6.63 1.03
CA PHE A 110 7.84 6.42 1.25
C PHE A 110 7.08 7.30 0.25
N SER A 111 6.31 6.68 -0.62
CA SER A 111 5.45 7.36 -1.58
C SER A 111 4.07 7.58 -0.99
N GLU A 112 3.33 8.53 -1.51
CA GLU A 112 1.90 8.65 -1.23
C GLU A 112 1.14 7.47 -1.83
N HIS A 113 0.07 7.04 -1.15
CA HIS A 113 -0.69 5.85 -1.53
C HIS A 113 -1.27 5.97 -2.95
N HIS A 114 -2.00 7.03 -3.23
CA HIS A 114 -2.60 7.24 -4.56
C HIS A 114 -1.56 7.51 -5.66
N LEU A 115 -0.44 8.17 -5.35
CA LEU A 115 0.67 8.27 -6.28
C LEU A 115 1.27 6.90 -6.60
N SER A 116 1.34 6.00 -5.62
CA SER A 116 1.80 4.63 -5.84
C SER A 116 0.86 3.85 -6.76
N HIS A 117 -0.46 4.02 -6.59
CA HIS A 117 -1.45 3.45 -7.51
C HIS A 117 -1.32 4.02 -8.91
N ALA A 118 -1.23 5.34 -9.06
CA ALA A 118 -1.07 5.98 -10.35
C ALA A 118 0.21 5.52 -11.07
N ALA A 119 1.33 5.44 -10.35
CA ALA A 119 2.60 4.95 -10.87
C ALA A 119 2.53 3.47 -11.31
N ALA A 120 1.89 2.63 -10.50
CA ALA A 120 1.72 1.21 -10.81
C ALA A 120 0.81 0.98 -12.04
N ALA A 121 -0.11 1.89 -12.34
CA ALA A 121 -0.96 1.82 -13.51
C ALA A 121 -0.26 2.38 -14.75
N PHE A 122 0.35 3.56 -14.64
CA PHE A 122 0.88 4.30 -15.78
C PHE A 122 2.19 3.75 -16.34
N TYR A 123 3.21 3.58 -15.50
CA TYR A 123 4.55 3.22 -15.99
C TYR A 123 4.67 1.87 -16.70
N PRO A 124 3.92 0.82 -16.33
CA PRO A 124 3.91 -0.42 -17.11
C PRO A 124 2.91 -0.40 -18.27
N SER A 125 2.10 0.66 -18.43
CA SER A 125 1.14 0.78 -19.52
C SER A 125 1.82 1.06 -20.86
N PRO A 126 1.15 0.81 -22.00
CA PRO A 126 1.68 1.13 -23.31
C PRO A 126 1.47 2.60 -23.72
N PHE A 127 0.94 3.46 -22.84
CA PHE A 127 0.57 4.82 -23.17
C PHE A 127 1.67 5.82 -22.80
N ASP A 128 2.05 6.68 -23.75
CA ASP A 128 2.97 7.79 -23.50
C ASP A 128 2.29 8.95 -22.77
N GLU A 129 0.97 9.07 -22.92
CA GLU A 129 0.13 10.06 -22.25
C GLU A 129 -1.24 9.47 -21.94
N SER A 130 -1.69 9.62 -20.69
CA SER A 130 -3.01 9.15 -20.25
C SER A 130 -3.52 9.87 -19.00
N VAL A 131 -4.83 9.87 -18.85
CA VAL A 131 -5.47 10.16 -17.55
C VAL A 131 -5.50 8.88 -16.73
N ILE A 132 -5.17 9.00 -15.43
CA ILE A 132 -5.17 7.89 -14.49
C ILE A 132 -6.19 8.20 -13.41
N LEU A 133 -7.09 7.26 -13.16
CA LEU A 133 -8.10 7.37 -12.09
C LEU A 133 -7.80 6.31 -11.03
N CYS A 134 -7.61 6.78 -9.79
CA CYS A 134 -7.41 5.94 -8.61
C CYS A 134 -8.63 6.04 -7.72
N MET A 135 -9.18 4.89 -7.32
CA MET A 135 -10.32 4.81 -6.39
C MET A 135 -10.08 3.66 -5.41
N ASP A 136 -10.14 3.96 -4.13
CA ASP A 136 -10.05 2.97 -3.07
C ASP A 136 -11.00 3.27 -1.88
N GLY A 137 -10.87 2.53 -0.80
CA GLY A 137 -11.61 2.83 0.43
C GLY A 137 -11.09 4.11 1.07
N VAL A 138 -9.82 4.13 1.38
CA VAL A 138 -9.08 5.30 1.86
C VAL A 138 -7.57 5.03 1.86
N GLY A 139 -6.81 5.91 1.22
CA GLY A 139 -5.35 5.96 1.33
C GLY A 139 -4.89 6.65 2.61
N GLU A 140 -3.99 7.61 2.52
CA GLU A 140 -3.72 8.49 3.66
C GLU A 140 -4.93 9.38 3.95
N TRP A 141 -5.25 10.27 3.02
CA TRP A 141 -6.44 11.12 3.01
C TRP A 141 -7.29 10.93 1.76
N ALA A 142 -6.65 10.83 0.61
CA ALA A 142 -7.31 10.63 -0.66
C ALA A 142 -8.08 9.31 -0.70
N THR A 143 -9.29 9.35 -1.26
CA THR A 143 -10.18 8.20 -1.49
C THR A 143 -10.45 8.00 -2.97
N THR A 144 -10.39 9.07 -3.74
CA THR A 144 -10.44 9.08 -5.20
C THR A 144 -9.51 10.17 -5.69
N SER A 145 -8.72 9.90 -6.70
CA SER A 145 -7.84 10.91 -7.31
C SER A 145 -7.70 10.71 -8.80
N SER A 146 -7.49 11.79 -9.52
CA SER A 146 -7.19 11.79 -10.93
C SER A 146 -5.83 12.42 -11.20
N TRP A 147 -5.09 11.85 -12.13
CA TRP A 147 -3.73 12.21 -12.47
C TRP A 147 -3.56 12.26 -13.98
N VAL A 148 -2.58 13.02 -14.45
CA VAL A 148 -2.10 12.94 -15.83
C VAL A 148 -0.71 12.32 -15.80
N GLY A 149 -0.56 11.23 -16.55
CA GLY A 149 0.73 10.66 -16.89
C GLY A 149 1.17 11.15 -18.26
N LYS A 150 2.41 11.64 -18.37
CA LYS A 150 3.01 12.04 -19.65
C LYS A 150 4.50 11.73 -19.64
N ASN A 151 4.94 10.91 -20.60
CA ASN A 151 6.30 10.40 -20.68
C ASN A 151 6.70 9.69 -19.36
N ASN A 152 7.61 10.30 -18.58
CA ASN A 152 8.07 9.77 -17.28
C ASN A 152 7.59 10.58 -16.06
N ARG A 153 6.53 11.40 -16.21
CA ARG A 153 5.97 12.25 -15.15
C ARG A 153 4.52 11.90 -14.90
N ILE A 154 4.13 12.03 -13.64
CA ILE A 154 2.75 11.90 -13.19
C ILE A 154 2.44 13.14 -12.36
N GLU A 155 1.36 13.84 -12.72
CA GLU A 155 0.94 15.08 -12.08
C GLU A 155 -0.51 14.94 -11.60
N PRO A 156 -0.83 15.35 -10.34
CA PRO A 156 -2.18 15.29 -9.83
C PRO A 156 -3.07 16.35 -10.50
N LEU A 157 -4.32 16.00 -10.77
CA LEU A 157 -5.34 16.92 -11.24
C LEU A 157 -6.30 17.35 -10.14
N TRP A 158 -6.89 16.37 -9.45
CA TRP A 158 -7.82 16.57 -8.34
C TRP A 158 -7.92 15.33 -7.49
N GLU A 159 -8.45 15.50 -6.29
CA GLU A 159 -8.74 14.39 -5.37
C GLU A 159 -10.03 14.63 -4.59
N ILE A 160 -10.62 13.53 -4.13
CA ILE A 160 -11.66 13.50 -3.10
C ILE A 160 -11.01 12.91 -1.87
N SER A 161 -11.14 13.62 -0.75
CA SER A 161 -10.58 13.22 0.52
C SER A 161 -11.62 12.58 1.44
N PHE A 162 -11.15 11.76 2.36
CA PHE A 162 -11.95 11.23 3.47
C PHE A 162 -12.65 12.38 4.23
N PRO A 163 -13.94 12.24 4.64
CA PRO A 163 -14.70 10.98 4.69
C PRO A 163 -15.48 10.62 3.41
N HIS A 164 -15.39 11.40 2.36
CA HIS A 164 -16.12 11.14 1.12
C HIS A 164 -15.38 10.05 0.32
N SER A 165 -16.01 8.88 0.18
CA SER A 165 -15.36 7.73 -0.48
C SER A 165 -16.38 6.85 -1.17
N LEU A 166 -16.18 6.62 -2.47
CA LEU A 166 -16.95 5.65 -3.25
C LEU A 166 -16.65 4.22 -2.81
N GLY A 167 -15.38 3.92 -2.47
CA GLY A 167 -14.99 2.62 -1.98
C GLY A 167 -15.62 2.28 -0.62
N LEU A 168 -15.65 3.23 0.33
CA LEU A 168 -16.34 3.03 1.61
C LEU A 168 -17.86 2.95 1.45
N LEU A 169 -18.44 3.68 0.50
CA LEU A 169 -19.86 3.55 0.16
C LEU A 169 -20.15 2.12 -0.32
N TYR A 170 -19.34 1.60 -1.22
CA TYR A 170 -19.47 0.22 -1.69
C TYR A 170 -19.31 -0.81 -0.55
N SER A 171 -18.34 -0.62 0.32
CA SER A 171 -18.14 -1.44 1.51
C SER A 171 -19.33 -1.38 2.48
N SER A 172 -19.95 -0.21 2.63
CA SER A 172 -21.15 -0.04 3.47
C SER A 172 -22.34 -0.84 2.95
N PHE A 173 -22.58 -0.82 1.64
CA PHE A 173 -23.60 -1.67 1.03
C PHE A 173 -23.25 -3.16 1.11
N THR A 174 -21.98 -3.52 0.93
CA THR A 174 -21.51 -4.89 1.14
C THR A 174 -21.83 -5.39 2.54
N TYR A 175 -21.57 -4.59 3.55
CA TYR A 175 -21.90 -4.90 4.94
C TYR A 175 -23.41 -4.98 5.16
N PHE A 176 -24.18 -4.01 4.65
CA PHE A 176 -25.64 -3.97 4.76
C PHE A 176 -26.29 -5.23 4.18
N CYS A 177 -25.79 -5.75 3.06
CA CYS A 177 -26.24 -7.00 2.47
C CYS A 177 -25.74 -8.27 3.19
N GLY A 178 -25.07 -8.15 4.34
CA GLY A 178 -24.60 -9.27 5.15
C GLY A 178 -23.32 -9.93 4.64
N PHE A 179 -22.61 -9.32 3.71
CA PHE A 179 -21.34 -9.84 3.22
C PHE A 179 -20.16 -9.27 4.02
N LYS A 180 -19.06 -10.02 4.05
CA LYS A 180 -17.83 -9.60 4.73
C LYS A 180 -17.12 -8.53 3.89
N VAL A 181 -16.93 -7.34 4.46
CA VAL A 181 -16.16 -6.24 3.86
C VAL A 181 -14.71 -6.67 3.59
N ASN A 182 -14.10 -6.10 2.55
CA ASN A 182 -12.77 -6.40 2.01
C ASN A 182 -12.60 -7.83 1.44
N SER A 183 -13.70 -8.57 1.30
CA SER A 183 -13.65 -9.89 0.67
C SER A 183 -14.99 -10.34 0.08
N GLY A 184 -16.03 -9.56 0.24
CA GLY A 184 -17.39 -9.89 -0.20
C GLY A 184 -17.98 -8.91 -1.20
N GLU A 185 -17.25 -7.89 -1.60
CA GLU A 185 -17.69 -6.88 -2.57
C GLU A 185 -18.10 -7.50 -3.91
N TYR A 186 -17.36 -8.51 -4.37
CA TYR A 186 -17.71 -9.24 -5.59
C TYR A 186 -19.03 -10.00 -5.47
N LYS A 187 -19.44 -10.39 -4.26
CA LYS A 187 -20.74 -11.04 -4.02
C LYS A 187 -21.88 -10.04 -4.12
N LEU A 188 -21.66 -8.82 -3.62
CA LEU A 188 -22.61 -7.71 -3.81
C LEU A 188 -22.78 -7.41 -5.29
N MET A 189 -21.69 -7.33 -6.05
CA MET A 189 -21.73 -7.14 -7.50
C MET A 189 -22.49 -8.25 -8.23
N GLY A 190 -22.38 -9.50 -7.75
CA GLY A 190 -23.12 -10.62 -8.31
C GLY A 190 -24.60 -10.69 -7.87
N LEU A 191 -24.99 -9.94 -6.83
CA LEU A 191 -26.37 -9.82 -6.37
C LEU A 191 -27.15 -8.75 -7.15
N ALA A 192 -26.46 -7.72 -7.65
CA ALA A 192 -27.02 -6.66 -8.45
C ALA A 192 -27.32 -7.10 -9.88
#